data_a80c7c99a463661ebb4c362359bab97f
#
_entry.id   a80c7c99a463661ebb4c362359bab97f
#
_cell.length_a   1.000
_cell.length_b   1.000
_cell.length_c   1.000
_cell.angle_alpha   90.00
_cell.angle_beta   90.00
_cell.angle_gamma   90.00
#
_symmetry.space_group_name_H-M   'P 1'
#
loop_
_entity.id
_entity.type
_entity.pdbx_description
1 polymer ?
#
loop_
_entity_poly.entity_id
_entity_poly.type
_entity_poly.pdbx_seq_one_letter_code
_entity_poly.pdbx_strand_id
1 'polypeptide(L)'
;MAFHLKHKTNIIERHFSRRFQVALIGEGLLVGLLGGGVVTLYRLCLSFAEAQMRSITQSIAGNWPYMALWFGVLIILMAAVCLLMKFEPYTAGSGIPQTNAEVMGSADMPWYRVLPVKFIQGVLVAFGGLSMGREGPSVQLGAVSGKAVSKFLKRKRGEERLLVTCGAAAGMSAAFHAPLTGTLFAIEEIQKEFHAPLIISAMTASVGADFLVSNVLGMKPVLQIPYVAPLPHVDYAFVLFVGVTCGLLGALHNKGMFFAQGLYKKITKFAPFSRLIIPFMLAGIMAFIWPDLLCGGDAIIEKIKEPATLTELMVIALLLGKYFFTTTCFAAGTPGGTLFPMVVMGTLVGTLFALVATHIFGIPMAYAPNFIAMGVAGIFAGAVRAPVTGVVLIFELTGSLEALMAMSAVAIVSYVTANILRVDPFYEHLLAEFLASQQGESKPTLDSGEKILHEFTIGQGSPVEGKLLQEIPWPDKVRVVTIDRAGLEIIPTGQTELMALDKILVIFDEMYESDVMIKLNVMTDSSV
;
A
#
# COMPACT_ATOMS: atom_id res chain seq x y z
N MET A 1 -12.27 -25.46 -46.16
CA MET A 1 -12.99 -24.32 -45.60
C MET A 1 -12.32 -24.00 -44.25
N ALA A 2 -11.25 -23.21 -44.30
CA ALA A 2 -10.41 -22.90 -43.11
C ALA A 2 -10.98 -21.67 -42.43
N PHE A 3 -11.52 -21.85 -41.23
CA PHE A 3 -11.94 -20.77 -40.37
C PHE A 3 -10.68 -20.01 -39.90
N HIS A 4 -10.38 -18.88 -40.52
CA HIS A 4 -9.47 -17.89 -40.00
C HIS A 4 -10.19 -17.16 -38.86
N LEU A 5 -10.07 -17.69 -37.66
CA LEU A 5 -10.25 -16.93 -36.43
C LEU A 5 -9.10 -15.89 -36.35
N LYS A 6 -9.29 -14.73 -36.99
CA LYS A 6 -8.51 -13.55 -36.63
C LYS A 6 -8.87 -13.21 -35.20
N HIS A 7 -8.00 -13.54 -34.26
CA HIS A 7 -8.01 -12.96 -32.93
C HIS A 7 -7.96 -11.45 -33.10
N LYS A 8 -9.08 -10.77 -32.87
CA LYS A 8 -9.11 -9.32 -32.68
C LYS A 8 -8.44 -9.07 -31.33
N THR A 9 -7.18 -8.71 -31.39
CA THR A 9 -6.45 -8.18 -30.23
C THR A 9 -7.11 -6.88 -29.79
N ASN A 10 -7.38 -6.73 -28.50
CA ASN A 10 -7.87 -5.50 -27.90
C ASN A 10 -7.01 -4.31 -28.32
N ILE A 11 -7.57 -3.10 -28.40
CA ILE A 11 -6.90 -1.89 -28.85
C ILE A 11 -5.62 -1.62 -28.05
N ILE A 12 -5.62 -1.91 -26.75
CA ILE A 12 -4.43 -1.85 -25.88
C ILE A 12 -3.35 -2.86 -26.30
N GLU A 13 -3.74 -4.11 -26.65
CA GLU A 13 -2.79 -5.10 -27.17
C GLU A 13 -2.20 -4.70 -28.53
N ARG A 14 -2.90 -3.89 -29.33
CA ARG A 14 -2.37 -3.32 -30.58
C ARG A 14 -1.33 -2.23 -30.34
N HIS A 15 -1.42 -1.46 -29.24
CA HIS A 15 -0.44 -0.44 -28.88
C HIS A 15 0.86 -1.04 -28.37
N PHE A 16 0.83 -2.19 -27.69
CA PHE A 16 2.02 -2.90 -27.26
C PHE A 16 2.41 -3.98 -28.28
N SER A 17 3.31 -3.65 -29.19
CA SER A 17 3.86 -4.68 -30.09
C SER A 17 4.39 -5.86 -29.26
N ARG A 18 4.36 -7.10 -29.78
CA ARG A 18 4.92 -8.26 -29.08
C ARG A 18 6.34 -8.06 -28.61
N ARG A 19 7.14 -7.28 -29.34
CA ARG A 19 8.50 -6.90 -28.97
C ARG A 19 8.52 -6.03 -27.70
N PHE A 20 7.58 -5.10 -27.59
CA PHE A 20 7.46 -4.25 -26.41
C PHE A 20 7.03 -5.06 -25.17
N GLN A 21 6.08 -5.98 -25.30
CA GLN A 21 5.65 -6.84 -24.18
C GLN A 21 6.82 -7.68 -23.65
N VAL A 22 7.62 -8.29 -24.54
CA VAL A 22 8.80 -9.08 -24.15
C VAL A 22 9.88 -8.18 -23.53
N ALA A 23 10.09 -6.99 -24.08
CA ALA A 23 11.02 -6.01 -23.51
C ALA A 23 10.59 -5.57 -22.11
N LEU A 24 9.30 -5.28 -21.91
CA LEU A 24 8.74 -4.88 -20.61
C LEU A 24 8.93 -5.97 -19.54
N ILE A 25 8.80 -7.26 -19.90
CA ILE A 25 9.09 -8.37 -18.98
C ILE A 25 10.56 -8.40 -18.58
N GLY A 26 11.47 -8.26 -19.55
CA GLY A 26 12.91 -8.20 -19.28
C GLY A 26 13.32 -7.00 -18.42
N GLU A 27 12.72 -5.84 -18.71
CA GLU A 27 12.90 -4.61 -17.94
C GLU A 27 12.30 -4.74 -16.54
N GLY A 28 11.13 -5.41 -16.43
CA GLY A 28 10.51 -5.76 -15.15
C GLY A 28 11.46 -6.59 -14.28
N LEU A 29 12.13 -7.59 -14.85
CA LEU A 29 13.15 -8.37 -14.12
C LEU A 29 14.31 -7.47 -13.64
N LEU A 30 14.82 -6.59 -14.51
CA LEU A 30 15.91 -5.66 -14.14
C LEU A 30 15.47 -4.72 -13.00
N VAL A 31 14.26 -4.18 -13.09
CA VAL A 31 13.66 -3.35 -12.03
C VAL A 31 13.51 -4.15 -10.74
N GLY A 32 13.07 -5.42 -10.83
CA GLY A 32 12.94 -6.34 -9.70
C GLY A 32 14.26 -6.58 -8.99
N LEU A 33 15.31 -6.87 -9.74
CA LEU A 33 16.65 -7.09 -9.18
C LEU A 33 17.22 -5.82 -8.54
N LEU A 34 17.12 -4.68 -9.19
CA LEU A 34 17.64 -3.41 -8.65
C LEU A 34 16.79 -2.92 -7.45
N GLY A 35 15.48 -2.83 -7.61
CA GLY A 35 14.57 -2.39 -6.55
C GLY A 35 14.56 -3.36 -5.36
N GLY A 36 14.53 -4.68 -5.64
CA GLY A 36 14.68 -5.72 -4.63
C GLY A 36 16.00 -5.63 -3.88
N GLY A 37 17.12 -5.37 -4.57
CA GLY A 37 18.42 -5.15 -3.95
C GLY A 37 18.45 -3.95 -3.00
N VAL A 38 17.88 -2.81 -3.44
CA VAL A 38 17.77 -1.60 -2.62
C VAL A 38 16.92 -1.88 -1.37
N VAL A 39 15.77 -2.55 -1.52
CA VAL A 39 14.88 -2.85 -0.39
C VAL A 39 15.48 -3.92 0.53
N THR A 40 16.21 -4.89 0.01
CA THR A 40 16.96 -5.87 0.82
C THR A 40 17.98 -5.17 1.71
N LEU A 41 18.79 -4.27 1.14
CA LEU A 41 19.75 -3.47 1.90
C LEU A 41 19.03 -2.59 2.94
N TYR A 42 17.91 -1.98 2.57
CA TYR A 42 17.09 -1.19 3.47
C TYR A 42 16.61 -2.01 4.67
N ARG A 43 16.09 -3.23 4.44
CA ARG A 43 15.67 -4.15 5.51
C ARG A 43 16.81 -4.52 6.46
N LEU A 44 18.01 -4.79 5.93
CA LEU A 44 19.19 -5.06 6.75
C LEU A 44 19.54 -3.87 7.64
N CYS A 45 19.56 -2.66 7.07
CA CYS A 45 19.84 -1.43 7.83
C CYS A 45 18.77 -1.15 8.90
N LEU A 46 17.49 -1.41 8.59
CA LEU A 46 16.40 -1.28 9.56
C LEU A 46 16.57 -2.26 10.73
N SER A 47 16.78 -3.55 10.43
CA SER A 47 16.94 -4.57 11.47
C SER A 47 18.16 -4.28 12.36
N PHE A 48 19.26 -3.79 11.77
CA PHE A 48 20.43 -3.36 12.51
C PHE A 48 20.10 -2.15 13.42
N ALA A 49 19.42 -1.13 12.88
CA ALA A 49 19.04 0.08 13.63
C ALA A 49 18.12 -0.26 14.81
N GLU A 50 17.12 -1.11 14.60
CA GLU A 50 16.21 -1.59 15.64
C GLU A 50 16.93 -2.39 16.72
N ALA A 51 17.83 -3.30 16.33
CA ALA A 51 18.62 -4.10 17.27
C ALA A 51 19.53 -3.21 18.14
N GLN A 52 20.20 -2.22 17.54
CA GLN A 52 21.02 -1.25 18.27
C GLN A 52 20.20 -0.40 19.22
N MET A 53 19.06 0.12 18.76
CA MET A 53 18.14 0.89 19.60
C MET A 53 17.70 0.08 20.82
N ARG A 54 17.25 -1.17 20.64
CA ARG A 54 16.82 -2.05 21.74
C ARG A 54 17.96 -2.36 22.69
N SER A 55 19.16 -2.68 22.19
CA SER A 55 20.35 -2.95 23.00
C SER A 55 20.72 -1.72 23.87
N ILE A 56 20.74 -0.53 23.27
CA ILE A 56 21.06 0.71 23.97
C ILE A 56 20.01 0.99 25.05
N THR A 57 18.71 1.00 24.68
CA THR A 57 17.64 1.33 25.63
C THR A 57 17.54 0.35 26.79
N GLN A 58 17.80 -0.94 26.55
CA GLN A 58 17.87 -1.95 27.61
C GLN A 58 19.08 -1.74 28.53
N SER A 59 20.25 -1.39 27.98
CA SER A 59 21.46 -1.19 28.78
C SER A 59 21.40 0.06 29.68
N ILE A 60 20.67 1.10 29.28
CA ILE A 60 20.52 2.35 30.04
C ILE A 60 19.26 2.38 30.92
N ALA A 61 18.39 1.37 30.81
CA ALA A 61 17.16 1.29 31.59
C ALA A 61 17.46 1.33 33.10
N GLY A 62 16.71 2.17 33.83
CA GLY A 62 16.94 2.40 35.28
C GLY A 62 18.03 3.42 35.61
N ASN A 63 18.81 3.90 34.66
CA ASN A 63 19.83 4.91 34.85
C ASN A 63 19.38 6.27 34.28
N TRP A 64 18.75 7.11 35.11
CA TRP A 64 18.09 8.33 34.66
C TRP A 64 18.97 9.33 33.88
N PRO A 65 20.26 9.56 34.17
CA PRO A 65 21.10 10.45 33.37
C PRO A 65 21.28 9.95 31.93
N TYR A 66 21.50 8.64 31.75
CA TYR A 66 21.63 8.06 30.39
C TYR A 66 20.28 7.99 29.66
N MET A 67 19.18 7.77 30.40
CA MET A 67 17.83 7.89 29.83
C MET A 67 17.56 9.31 29.32
N ALA A 68 17.95 10.36 30.11
CA ALA A 68 17.83 11.75 29.67
C ALA A 68 18.70 12.05 28.44
N LEU A 69 19.94 11.49 28.39
CA LEU A 69 20.80 11.60 27.21
C LEU A 69 20.16 10.98 25.97
N TRP A 70 19.44 9.84 26.11
CA TRP A 70 18.70 9.22 25.02
C TRP A 70 17.65 10.14 24.41
N PHE A 71 16.91 10.91 25.21
CA PHE A 71 16.00 11.92 24.67
C PHE A 71 16.73 13.02 23.90
N GLY A 72 17.95 13.37 24.28
CA GLY A 72 18.82 14.24 23.50
C GLY A 72 19.16 13.66 22.13
N VAL A 73 19.48 12.35 22.07
CA VAL A 73 19.69 11.64 20.81
C VAL A 73 18.43 11.66 19.95
N LEU A 74 17.26 11.41 20.53
CA LEU A 74 15.98 11.43 19.79
C LEU A 74 15.69 12.82 19.20
N ILE A 75 16.03 13.91 19.88
CA ILE A 75 15.90 15.28 19.35
C ILE A 75 16.82 15.49 18.15
N ILE A 76 18.05 14.98 18.17
CA ILE A 76 18.99 15.07 17.05
C ILE A 76 18.47 14.26 15.86
N LEU A 77 18.00 13.03 16.09
CA LEU A 77 17.39 12.20 15.04
C LEU A 77 16.17 12.88 14.43
N MET A 78 15.29 13.40 15.25
CA MET A 78 14.13 14.18 14.82
C MET A 78 14.53 15.37 13.94
N ALA A 79 15.53 16.14 14.37
CA ALA A 79 16.02 17.29 13.61
C ALA A 79 16.57 16.86 12.23
N ALA A 80 17.34 15.76 12.19
CA ALA A 80 17.84 15.18 10.93
C ALA A 80 16.71 14.75 10.00
N VAL A 81 15.70 14.02 10.50
CA VAL A 81 14.52 13.62 9.72
C VAL A 81 13.77 14.84 9.21
N CYS A 82 13.55 15.88 10.03
CA CYS A 82 12.89 17.12 9.63
C CYS A 82 13.64 17.85 8.51
N LEU A 83 14.96 17.94 8.60
CA LEU A 83 15.80 18.57 7.57
C LEU A 83 15.71 17.80 6.25
N LEU A 84 15.77 16.48 6.30
CA LEU A 84 15.61 15.62 5.12
C LEU A 84 14.22 15.75 4.49
N MET A 85 13.15 15.86 5.31
CA MET A 85 11.78 16.10 4.80
C MET A 85 11.65 17.48 4.13
N LYS A 86 12.35 18.50 4.63
CA LYS A 86 12.38 19.82 4.00
C LYS A 86 13.17 19.81 2.69
N PHE A 87 14.25 19.01 2.63
CA PHE A 87 15.08 18.87 1.43
C PHE A 87 14.33 18.13 0.32
N GLU A 88 13.58 17.07 0.67
CA GLU A 88 12.80 16.28 -0.30
C GLU A 88 11.39 15.98 0.25
N PRO A 89 10.40 16.84 -0.06
CA PRO A 89 9.04 16.72 0.47
C PRO A 89 8.31 15.42 0.06
N TYR A 90 8.64 14.83 -1.10
CA TYR A 90 8.05 13.57 -1.55
C TYR A 90 8.34 12.39 -0.62
N THR A 91 9.25 12.53 0.32
CA THR A 91 9.63 11.47 1.26
C THR A 91 8.83 11.49 2.57
N ALA A 92 7.94 12.46 2.78
CA ALA A 92 7.07 12.53 3.96
C ALA A 92 6.04 11.39 3.96
N GLY A 93 5.66 10.90 5.15
CA GLY A 93 4.64 9.87 5.33
C GLY A 93 4.99 8.53 4.70
N SER A 94 3.96 7.80 4.21
CA SER A 94 4.10 6.43 3.73
C SER A 94 4.97 6.29 2.48
N GLY A 95 4.75 7.10 1.45
CA GLY A 95 5.35 6.94 0.13
C GLY A 95 4.43 6.25 -0.88
N ILE A 96 3.39 5.52 -0.44
CA ILE A 96 2.41 4.89 -1.34
C ILE A 96 1.55 5.94 -2.06
N PRO A 97 0.97 6.97 -1.41
CA PRO A 97 0.21 8.01 -2.10
C PRO A 97 1.05 8.77 -3.14
N GLN A 98 2.33 9.01 -2.84
CA GLN A 98 3.25 9.65 -3.78
C GLN A 98 3.54 8.76 -4.99
N THR A 99 3.65 7.45 -4.78
CA THR A 99 3.83 6.47 -5.85
C THR A 99 2.57 6.38 -6.72
N ASN A 100 1.38 6.40 -6.12
CA ASN A 100 0.12 6.44 -6.86
C ASN A 100 0.03 7.71 -7.72
N ALA A 101 0.35 8.88 -7.15
CA ALA A 101 0.38 10.15 -7.88
C ALA A 101 1.39 10.14 -9.04
N GLU A 102 2.55 9.50 -8.88
CA GLU A 102 3.54 9.32 -9.95
C GLU A 102 3.00 8.44 -11.08
N VAL A 103 2.37 7.31 -10.75
CA VAL A 103 1.76 6.40 -11.73
C VAL A 103 0.59 7.05 -12.46
N MET A 104 -0.21 7.87 -11.76
CA MET A 104 -1.29 8.67 -12.36
C MET A 104 -0.76 9.85 -13.21
N GLY A 105 0.55 10.20 -13.11
CA GLY A 105 1.14 11.34 -13.77
C GLY A 105 0.89 12.68 -13.10
N SER A 106 0.33 12.67 -11.91
CA SER A 106 0.07 13.87 -11.10
C SER A 106 1.30 14.33 -10.30
N ALA A 107 2.35 13.52 -10.25
CA ALA A 107 3.62 13.84 -9.62
C ALA A 107 4.80 13.44 -10.50
N ASP A 108 5.97 14.05 -10.26
CA ASP A 108 7.23 13.71 -10.91
C ASP A 108 8.35 13.65 -9.85
N MET A 109 8.46 12.50 -9.16
CA MET A 109 9.42 12.31 -8.09
C MET A 109 10.87 12.30 -8.63
N PRO A 110 11.77 13.16 -8.14
CA PRO A 110 13.19 13.11 -8.51
C PRO A 110 13.86 11.88 -7.86
N TRP A 111 13.93 10.76 -8.62
CA TRP A 111 14.40 9.46 -8.12
C TRP A 111 15.75 9.54 -7.39
N TYR A 112 16.69 10.35 -7.91
CA TYR A 112 18.05 10.53 -7.37
C TYR A 112 18.09 11.25 -6.01
N ARG A 113 17.00 11.94 -5.60
CA ARG A 113 16.84 12.54 -4.27
C ARG A 113 15.97 11.68 -3.39
N VAL A 114 14.82 11.24 -3.90
CA VAL A 114 13.85 10.47 -3.12
C VAL A 114 14.47 9.16 -2.60
N LEU A 115 15.22 8.43 -3.46
CA LEU A 115 15.78 7.15 -3.09
C LEU A 115 16.72 7.24 -1.86
N PRO A 116 17.80 8.04 -1.86
CA PRO A 116 18.70 8.11 -0.70
C PRO A 116 18.03 8.78 0.52
N VAL A 117 17.20 9.81 0.31
CA VAL A 117 16.57 10.51 1.42
C VAL A 117 15.55 9.62 2.13
N LYS A 118 14.68 8.93 1.40
CA LYS A 118 13.70 8.00 2.00
C LYS A 118 14.39 6.85 2.73
N PHE A 119 15.46 6.30 2.14
CA PHE A 119 16.26 5.25 2.76
C PHE A 119 16.84 5.69 4.11
N ILE A 120 17.53 6.84 4.15
CA ILE A 120 18.16 7.36 5.36
C ILE A 120 17.09 7.69 6.41
N GLN A 121 16.02 8.37 6.02
CA GLN A 121 14.92 8.71 6.95
C GLN A 121 14.32 7.47 7.61
N GLY A 122 14.05 6.41 6.83
CA GLY A 122 13.52 5.16 7.38
C GLY A 122 14.43 4.54 8.43
N VAL A 123 15.74 4.52 8.18
CA VAL A 123 16.74 4.01 9.14
C VAL A 123 16.78 4.87 10.40
N LEU A 124 16.75 6.21 10.29
CA LEU A 124 16.72 7.11 11.44
C LEU A 124 15.44 6.97 12.27
N VAL A 125 14.29 6.80 11.61
CA VAL A 125 12.99 6.58 12.26
C VAL A 125 12.97 5.25 13.01
N ALA A 126 13.51 4.18 12.41
CA ALA A 126 13.64 2.86 13.04
C ALA A 126 14.57 2.90 14.25
N PHE A 127 15.72 3.56 14.13
CA PHE A 127 16.65 3.78 15.25
C PHE A 127 16.04 4.63 16.37
N GLY A 128 15.13 5.57 16.03
CA GLY A 128 14.32 6.32 16.99
C GLY A 128 13.21 5.50 17.67
N GLY A 129 12.94 4.27 17.22
CA GLY A 129 11.92 3.39 17.79
C GLY A 129 10.47 3.76 17.46
N LEU A 130 10.23 4.61 16.46
CA LEU A 130 8.88 5.06 16.12
C LEU A 130 8.03 3.91 15.57
N SER A 131 6.74 3.91 15.91
CA SER A 131 5.81 2.86 15.47
C SER A 131 5.41 3.04 14.00
N MET A 132 6.33 2.64 13.11
CA MET A 132 6.18 2.76 11.66
C MET A 132 6.62 1.47 10.97
N GLY A 133 5.92 1.11 9.89
CA GLY A 133 6.24 -0.03 9.06
C GLY A 133 7.22 0.33 7.94
N ARG A 134 7.86 -0.70 7.40
CA ARG A 134 8.86 -0.60 6.32
C ARG A 134 8.25 -0.66 4.92
N GLU A 135 7.00 -1.11 4.78
CA GLU A 135 6.39 -1.47 3.49
C GLU A 135 6.16 -0.25 2.59
N GLY A 136 5.57 0.83 3.14
CA GLY A 136 5.36 2.08 2.40
C GLY A 136 6.65 2.64 1.82
N PRO A 137 7.70 2.83 2.64
CA PRO A 137 9.02 3.19 2.13
C PRO A 137 9.58 2.21 1.10
N SER A 138 9.40 0.90 1.28
CA SER A 138 9.88 -0.12 0.33
C SER A 138 9.18 -0.02 -1.02
N VAL A 139 7.86 0.22 -1.03
CA VAL A 139 7.09 0.48 -2.26
C VAL A 139 7.64 1.72 -2.97
N GLN A 140 7.87 2.81 -2.26
CA GLN A 140 8.42 4.04 -2.86
C GLN A 140 9.86 3.85 -3.34
N LEU A 141 10.72 3.19 -2.57
CA LEU A 141 12.10 2.88 -2.97
C LEU A 141 12.14 1.99 -4.22
N GLY A 142 11.29 0.98 -4.29
CA GLY A 142 11.13 0.14 -5.48
C GLY A 142 10.62 0.96 -6.68
N ALA A 143 9.60 1.76 -6.49
CA ALA A 143 9.01 2.62 -7.53
C ALA A 143 10.03 3.59 -8.14
N VAL A 144 10.78 4.32 -7.31
CA VAL A 144 11.83 5.22 -7.82
C VAL A 144 13.02 4.48 -8.42
N SER A 145 13.28 3.23 -8.02
CA SER A 145 14.24 2.35 -8.71
C SER A 145 13.77 1.99 -10.11
N GLY A 146 12.46 1.69 -10.27
CA GLY A 146 11.84 1.48 -11.58
C GLY A 146 11.94 2.72 -12.45
N LYS A 147 11.69 3.90 -11.88
CA LYS A 147 11.88 5.20 -12.57
C LYS A 147 13.33 5.43 -12.99
N ALA A 148 14.29 5.10 -12.13
CA ALA A 148 15.71 5.21 -12.47
C ALA A 148 16.07 4.33 -13.67
N VAL A 149 15.61 3.06 -13.69
CA VAL A 149 15.78 2.15 -14.83
C VAL A 149 15.16 2.73 -16.10
N SER A 150 13.93 3.25 -16.03
CA SER A 150 13.25 3.89 -17.16
C SER A 150 14.06 5.04 -17.73
N LYS A 151 14.55 5.96 -16.89
CA LYS A 151 15.40 7.08 -17.32
C LYS A 151 16.70 6.60 -17.96
N PHE A 152 17.31 5.55 -17.42
CA PHE A 152 18.53 4.96 -17.97
C PHE A 152 18.30 4.35 -19.35
N LEU A 153 17.16 3.69 -19.54
CA LEU A 153 16.73 3.10 -20.82
C LEU A 153 16.09 4.13 -21.76
N LYS A 154 15.99 5.39 -21.35
CA LYS A 154 15.38 6.50 -22.12
C LYS A 154 13.94 6.17 -22.56
N ARG A 155 13.16 5.57 -21.69
CA ARG A 155 11.76 5.24 -21.95
C ARG A 155 10.88 6.49 -21.92
N LYS A 156 9.80 6.47 -22.71
CA LYS A 156 8.78 7.52 -22.69
C LYS A 156 8.01 7.49 -21.38
N ARG A 157 7.34 8.60 -21.03
CA ARG A 157 6.66 8.77 -19.75
C ARG A 157 5.58 7.72 -19.49
N GLY A 158 4.79 7.32 -20.49
CA GLY A 158 3.82 6.23 -20.36
C GLY A 158 4.46 4.88 -20.03
N GLU A 159 5.61 4.56 -20.67
CA GLU A 159 6.38 3.34 -20.38
C GLU A 159 7.09 3.44 -19.02
N GLU A 160 7.53 4.64 -18.62
CA GLU A 160 8.11 4.92 -17.31
C GLU A 160 7.16 4.55 -16.19
N ARG A 161 5.87 4.90 -16.30
CA ARG A 161 4.85 4.58 -15.28
C ARG A 161 4.67 3.07 -15.09
N LEU A 162 4.73 2.30 -16.18
CA LEU A 162 4.67 0.84 -16.09
C LEU A 162 5.87 0.28 -15.31
N LEU A 163 7.08 0.83 -15.54
CA LEU A 163 8.27 0.42 -14.79
C LEU A 163 8.26 0.90 -13.34
N VAL A 164 7.65 2.06 -13.05
CA VAL A 164 7.40 2.54 -11.67
C VAL A 164 6.47 1.57 -10.95
N THR A 165 5.39 1.11 -11.60
CA THR A 165 4.47 0.11 -11.04
C THR A 165 5.18 -1.24 -10.80
N CYS A 166 6.00 -1.71 -11.75
CA CYS A 166 6.84 -2.90 -11.57
C CYS A 166 7.79 -2.73 -10.37
N GLY A 167 8.38 -1.55 -10.21
CA GLY A 167 9.24 -1.22 -9.07
C GLY A 167 8.49 -1.22 -7.74
N ALA A 168 7.29 -0.67 -7.70
CA ALA A 168 6.41 -0.70 -6.53
C ALA A 168 6.06 -2.14 -6.11
N ALA A 169 5.73 -3.00 -7.10
CA ALA A 169 5.48 -4.43 -6.90
C ALA A 169 6.71 -5.14 -6.31
N ALA A 170 7.89 -4.89 -6.88
CA ALA A 170 9.16 -5.42 -6.40
C ALA A 170 9.47 -4.97 -4.96
N GLY A 171 9.22 -3.68 -4.66
CA GLY A 171 9.42 -3.13 -3.32
C GLY A 171 8.52 -3.78 -2.27
N MET A 172 7.25 -3.99 -2.60
CA MET A 172 6.28 -4.68 -1.73
C MET A 172 6.64 -6.16 -1.53
N SER A 173 7.00 -6.85 -2.62
CA SER A 173 7.47 -8.22 -2.60
C SER A 173 8.68 -8.40 -1.69
N ALA A 174 9.70 -7.54 -1.86
CA ALA A 174 10.91 -7.56 -1.03
C ALA A 174 10.64 -7.24 0.45
N ALA A 175 9.64 -6.40 0.75
CA ALA A 175 9.27 -6.06 2.12
C ALA A 175 8.68 -7.23 2.90
N PHE A 176 7.81 -8.03 2.26
CA PHE A 176 7.06 -9.11 2.89
C PHE A 176 7.54 -10.53 2.58
N HIS A 177 8.43 -10.75 1.62
CA HIS A 177 8.72 -12.08 1.09
C HIS A 177 7.49 -12.68 0.40
N ALA A 178 6.79 -11.89 -0.41
CA ALA A 178 5.48 -12.23 -0.93
C ALA A 178 5.33 -11.71 -2.37
N PRO A 179 5.81 -12.45 -3.38
CA PRO A 179 5.83 -11.98 -4.77
C PRO A 179 4.45 -11.83 -5.40
N LEU A 180 3.49 -12.71 -5.10
CA LEU A 180 2.11 -12.56 -5.58
C LEU A 180 1.43 -11.35 -4.95
N THR A 181 1.61 -11.17 -3.64
CA THR A 181 1.10 -10.00 -2.91
C THR A 181 1.66 -8.70 -3.47
N GLY A 182 2.97 -8.64 -3.72
CA GLY A 182 3.61 -7.46 -4.32
C GLY A 182 3.00 -7.10 -5.67
N THR A 183 2.77 -8.10 -6.51
CA THR A 183 2.12 -7.93 -7.81
C THR A 183 0.68 -7.45 -7.66
N LEU A 184 -0.12 -8.14 -6.85
CA LEU A 184 -1.54 -7.79 -6.67
C LEU A 184 -1.72 -6.43 -6.02
N PHE A 185 -0.90 -6.08 -5.02
CA PHE A 185 -0.94 -4.76 -4.40
C PHE A 185 -0.66 -3.65 -5.43
N ALA A 186 0.34 -3.85 -6.30
CA ALA A 186 0.65 -2.87 -7.33
C ALA A 186 -0.48 -2.71 -8.36
N ILE A 187 -1.23 -3.76 -8.64
CA ILE A 187 -2.37 -3.72 -9.57
C ILE A 187 -3.65 -3.22 -8.89
N GLU A 188 -3.99 -3.76 -7.71
CA GLU A 188 -5.24 -3.47 -6.99
C GLU A 188 -5.23 -2.08 -6.35
N GLU A 189 -4.06 -1.63 -5.81
CA GLU A 189 -3.98 -0.40 -5.02
C GLU A 189 -3.25 0.75 -5.74
N ILE A 190 -2.25 0.46 -6.58
CA ILE A 190 -1.43 1.52 -7.20
C ILE A 190 -1.92 1.85 -8.61
N GLN A 191 -1.99 0.85 -9.49
CA GLN A 191 -2.36 1.04 -10.89
C GLN A 191 -3.89 1.14 -11.08
N LYS A 192 -4.64 0.36 -10.29
CA LYS A 192 -6.11 0.22 -10.36
C LYS A 192 -6.65 -0.24 -11.72
N GLU A 193 -5.79 -0.74 -12.60
CA GLU A 193 -6.10 -1.25 -13.92
C GLU A 193 -5.46 -2.63 -14.14
N PHE A 194 -6.21 -3.54 -14.78
CA PHE A 194 -5.79 -4.92 -15.01
C PHE A 194 -5.40 -5.13 -16.48
N HIS A 195 -4.11 -4.97 -16.80
CA HIS A 195 -3.56 -5.24 -18.12
C HIS A 195 -2.60 -6.43 -18.06
N ALA A 196 -2.85 -7.46 -18.88
CA ALA A 196 -2.05 -8.68 -18.87
C ALA A 196 -0.53 -8.45 -19.01
N PRO A 197 -0.03 -7.59 -19.92
CA PRO A 197 1.42 -7.32 -20.02
C PRO A 197 2.00 -6.71 -18.75
N LEU A 198 1.27 -5.82 -18.09
CA LEU A 198 1.71 -5.19 -16.84
C LEU A 198 1.73 -6.20 -15.69
N ILE A 199 0.69 -7.04 -15.57
CA ILE A 199 0.63 -8.08 -14.53
C ILE A 199 1.84 -9.02 -14.64
N ILE A 200 2.15 -9.49 -15.86
CA ILE A 200 3.29 -10.39 -16.09
C ILE A 200 4.61 -9.68 -15.75
N SER A 201 4.77 -8.42 -16.14
CA SER A 201 5.99 -7.66 -15.87
C SER A 201 6.15 -7.33 -14.39
N ALA A 202 5.08 -6.93 -13.70
CA ALA A 202 5.06 -6.70 -12.26
C ALA A 202 5.35 -7.99 -11.48
N MET A 203 4.79 -9.13 -11.94
CA MET A 203 5.08 -10.44 -11.35
C MET A 203 6.54 -10.83 -11.54
N THR A 204 7.10 -10.60 -12.74
CA THR A 204 8.52 -10.85 -13.00
C THR A 204 9.41 -9.99 -12.12
N ALA A 205 9.05 -8.72 -11.92
CA ALA A 205 9.75 -7.82 -11.02
C ALA A 205 9.66 -8.28 -9.56
N SER A 206 8.47 -8.67 -9.10
CA SER A 206 8.23 -9.19 -7.76
C SER A 206 9.03 -10.46 -7.47
N VAL A 207 9.01 -11.43 -8.41
CA VAL A 207 9.77 -12.68 -8.28
C VAL A 207 11.28 -12.41 -8.30
N GLY A 208 11.75 -11.50 -9.18
CA GLY A 208 13.17 -11.11 -9.20
C GLY A 208 13.62 -10.45 -7.89
N ALA A 209 12.77 -9.62 -7.28
CA ALA A 209 13.03 -9.00 -5.99
C ALA A 209 13.05 -10.03 -4.86
N ASP A 210 12.08 -10.94 -4.84
CA ASP A 210 11.98 -12.00 -3.83
C ASP A 210 13.15 -12.98 -3.90
N PHE A 211 13.59 -13.30 -5.10
CA PHE A 211 14.80 -14.13 -5.30
C PHE A 211 16.03 -13.55 -4.59
N LEU A 212 16.25 -12.22 -4.70
CA LEU A 212 17.36 -11.57 -4.00
C LEU A 212 17.18 -11.59 -2.48
N VAL A 213 15.99 -11.25 -2.01
CA VAL A 213 15.67 -11.24 -0.57
C VAL A 213 15.87 -12.63 0.02
N SER A 214 15.37 -13.67 -0.65
CA SER A 214 15.49 -15.07 -0.23
C SER A 214 16.93 -15.53 -0.10
N ASN A 215 17.79 -15.10 -1.03
CA ASN A 215 19.21 -15.46 -0.99
C ASN A 215 20.00 -14.73 0.11
N VAL A 216 19.58 -13.52 0.50
CA VAL A 216 20.30 -12.69 1.49
C VAL A 216 19.75 -12.86 2.91
N LEU A 217 18.43 -12.87 3.07
CA LEU A 217 17.74 -12.93 4.37
C LEU A 217 17.22 -14.34 4.72
N GLY A 218 17.29 -15.27 3.79
CA GLY A 218 16.75 -16.62 3.92
C GLY A 218 15.25 -16.69 3.57
N MET A 219 14.74 -17.91 3.44
CA MET A 219 13.36 -18.21 2.98
C MET A 219 12.34 -18.27 4.14
N LYS A 220 12.54 -17.50 5.21
CA LYS A 220 11.60 -17.52 6.33
C LYS A 220 10.48 -16.50 6.11
N PRO A 221 9.19 -16.90 6.14
CA PRO A 221 8.08 -15.96 6.11
C PRO A 221 8.16 -14.94 7.24
N VAL A 222 7.68 -13.73 7.00
CA VAL A 222 7.67 -12.66 8.02
C VAL A 222 6.74 -13.03 9.18
N LEU A 223 5.60 -13.68 8.90
CA LEU A 223 4.70 -14.25 9.89
C LEU A 223 4.82 -15.78 9.86
N GLN A 224 5.54 -16.34 10.83
CA GLN A 224 5.65 -17.79 10.99
C GLN A 224 4.45 -18.31 11.81
N ILE A 225 3.26 -18.23 11.24
CA ILE A 225 2.02 -18.73 11.87
C ILE A 225 1.57 -19.95 11.08
N PRO A 226 1.83 -21.17 11.58
CA PRO A 226 1.40 -22.37 10.89
C PRO A 226 -0.13 -22.45 10.93
N TYR A 227 -0.74 -22.56 9.76
CA TYR A 227 -2.19 -22.81 9.68
C TYR A 227 -2.48 -24.25 10.11
N VAL A 228 -3.51 -24.42 10.93
CA VAL A 228 -4.01 -25.73 11.36
C VAL A 228 -5.15 -26.16 10.43
N ALA A 229 -5.65 -27.37 10.56
CA ALA A 229 -6.77 -27.89 9.76
C ALA A 229 -7.95 -26.90 9.67
N PRO A 230 -8.76 -26.95 8.58
CA PRO A 230 -9.93 -26.10 8.42
C PRO A 230 -10.88 -26.14 9.62
N LEU A 231 -11.48 -25.00 9.95
CA LEU A 231 -12.52 -24.95 10.96
C LEU A 231 -13.73 -25.79 10.51
N PRO A 232 -14.41 -26.50 11.43
CA PRO A 232 -15.67 -27.18 11.13
C PRO A 232 -16.70 -26.20 10.55
N HIS A 233 -17.55 -26.67 9.64
CA HIS A 233 -18.55 -25.80 8.98
C HIS A 233 -19.53 -25.15 9.97
N VAL A 234 -19.77 -25.79 11.12
CA VAL A 234 -20.60 -25.23 12.20
C VAL A 234 -20.02 -23.90 12.73
N ASP A 235 -18.71 -23.73 12.69
CA ASP A 235 -18.02 -22.55 13.21
C ASP A 235 -17.95 -21.40 12.20
N TYR A 236 -18.47 -21.55 10.98
CA TYR A 236 -18.46 -20.49 9.96
C TYR A 236 -19.32 -19.27 10.33
N ALA A 237 -20.33 -19.42 11.18
CA ALA A 237 -21.03 -18.28 11.76
C ALA A 237 -20.07 -17.38 12.55
N PHE A 238 -19.09 -17.97 13.22
CA PHE A 238 -18.04 -17.24 13.94
C PHE A 238 -17.06 -16.57 12.98
N VAL A 239 -16.74 -17.22 11.86
CA VAL A 239 -15.91 -16.62 10.78
C VAL A 239 -16.56 -15.34 10.24
N LEU A 240 -17.88 -15.35 9.98
CA LEU A 240 -18.62 -14.16 9.55
C LEU A 240 -18.61 -13.04 10.61
N PHE A 241 -18.73 -13.41 11.89
CA PHE A 241 -18.66 -12.45 12.99
C PHE A 241 -17.27 -11.80 13.08
N VAL A 242 -16.18 -12.56 12.89
CA VAL A 242 -14.81 -12.02 12.76
C VAL A 242 -14.75 -11.00 11.61
N GLY A 243 -15.33 -11.34 10.45
CA GLY A 243 -15.37 -10.44 9.28
C GLY A 243 -16.06 -9.12 9.58
N VAL A 244 -17.26 -9.15 10.16
CA VAL A 244 -17.99 -7.93 10.55
C VAL A 244 -17.17 -7.09 11.54
N THR A 245 -16.60 -7.72 12.57
CA THR A 245 -15.82 -7.00 13.58
C THR A 245 -14.55 -6.39 12.98
N CYS A 246 -13.84 -7.10 12.10
CA CYS A 246 -12.69 -6.56 11.41
C CYS A 246 -13.06 -5.37 10.51
N GLY A 247 -14.22 -5.42 9.83
CA GLY A 247 -14.73 -4.29 9.03
C GLY A 247 -15.05 -3.06 9.87
N LEU A 248 -15.67 -3.25 11.03
CA LEU A 248 -15.93 -2.17 11.99
C LEU A 248 -14.62 -1.56 12.53
N LEU A 249 -13.66 -2.42 12.91
CA LEU A 249 -12.36 -1.98 13.43
C LEU A 249 -11.52 -1.32 12.34
N GLY A 250 -11.56 -1.80 11.10
CA GLY A 250 -10.88 -1.17 9.95
C GLY A 250 -11.44 0.23 9.66
N ALA A 251 -12.76 0.37 9.66
CA ALA A 251 -13.41 1.67 9.50
C ALA A 251 -13.09 2.63 10.67
N LEU A 252 -13.09 2.13 11.91
CA LEU A 252 -12.72 2.92 13.09
C LEU A 252 -11.24 3.34 13.04
N HIS A 253 -10.35 2.44 12.60
CA HIS A 253 -8.94 2.72 12.38
C HIS A 253 -8.77 3.90 11.41
N ASN A 254 -9.40 3.85 10.24
CA ASN A 254 -9.29 4.92 9.25
C ASN A 254 -9.83 6.25 9.78
N LYS A 255 -11.04 6.26 10.37
CA LYS A 255 -11.61 7.47 10.98
C LYS A 255 -10.68 8.09 12.03
N GLY A 256 -10.12 7.29 12.90
CA GLY A 256 -9.21 7.76 13.94
C GLY A 256 -7.90 8.30 13.37
N MET A 257 -7.34 7.64 12.35
CA MET A 257 -6.15 8.11 11.65
C MET A 257 -6.38 9.45 10.97
N PHE A 258 -7.48 9.60 10.21
CA PHE A 258 -7.83 10.84 9.51
C PHE A 258 -8.13 11.98 10.49
N PHE A 259 -8.82 11.68 11.59
CA PHE A 259 -9.03 12.65 12.67
C PHE A 259 -7.73 13.13 13.28
N ALA A 260 -6.81 12.22 13.60
CA ALA A 260 -5.50 12.57 14.15
C ALA A 260 -4.68 13.42 13.16
N GLN A 261 -4.67 13.08 11.87
CA GLN A 261 -4.02 13.90 10.83
C GLN A 261 -4.62 15.31 10.79
N GLY A 262 -5.95 15.43 10.87
CA GLY A 262 -6.62 16.72 10.95
C GLY A 262 -6.19 17.57 12.17
N LEU A 263 -5.92 16.91 13.32
CA LEU A 263 -5.38 17.60 14.51
C LEU A 263 -3.93 18.06 14.28
N TYR A 264 -3.06 17.20 13.74
CA TYR A 264 -1.66 17.54 13.48
C TYR A 264 -1.53 18.63 12.40
N LYS A 265 -2.42 18.68 11.42
CA LYS A 265 -2.45 19.76 10.41
C LYS A 265 -2.65 21.15 11.01
N LYS A 266 -3.33 21.26 12.15
CA LYS A 266 -3.51 22.53 12.88
C LYS A 266 -2.20 23.03 13.51
N ILE A 267 -1.21 22.16 13.71
CA ILE A 267 0.13 22.51 14.21
C ILE A 267 0.96 23.01 13.01
N THR A 268 0.91 24.30 12.73
CA THR A 268 1.60 24.90 11.57
C THR A 268 2.92 25.58 11.94
N LYS A 269 3.00 26.11 13.18
CA LYS A 269 4.17 26.87 13.64
C LYS A 269 5.38 25.94 13.77
N PHE A 270 6.45 26.26 13.04
CA PHE A 270 7.68 25.46 12.96
C PHE A 270 7.52 24.02 12.45
N ALA A 271 6.45 23.72 11.66
CA ALA A 271 6.34 22.40 11.01
C ALA A 271 7.52 22.15 10.03
N PRO A 272 8.01 20.92 9.91
CA PRO A 272 7.55 19.66 10.55
C PRO A 272 8.05 19.42 11.99
N PHE A 273 9.02 20.22 12.52
CA PHE A 273 9.62 20.00 13.83
C PHE A 273 8.59 19.90 14.97
N SER A 274 7.64 20.84 15.01
CA SER A 274 6.60 20.87 16.05
C SER A 274 5.64 19.68 16.00
N ARG A 275 5.51 19.03 14.85
CA ARG A 275 4.70 17.82 14.70
C ARG A 275 5.45 16.59 15.12
N LEU A 276 6.71 16.45 14.70
CA LEU A 276 7.53 15.26 14.93
C LEU A 276 8.05 15.12 16.35
N ILE A 277 8.10 16.21 17.13
CA ILE A 277 8.57 16.13 18.53
C ILE A 277 7.69 15.19 19.36
N ILE A 278 6.37 15.18 19.13
CA ILE A 278 5.43 14.36 19.89
C ILE A 278 5.73 12.86 19.71
N PRO A 279 5.75 12.29 18.48
CA PRO A 279 6.05 10.87 18.30
C PRO A 279 7.46 10.47 18.72
N PHE A 280 8.48 11.33 18.54
CA PHE A 280 9.84 11.01 18.99
C PHE A 280 9.95 10.98 20.53
N MET A 281 9.32 11.92 21.24
CA MET A 281 9.29 11.90 22.71
C MET A 281 8.48 10.70 23.21
N LEU A 282 7.35 10.41 22.58
CA LEU A 282 6.53 9.23 22.92
C LEU A 282 7.32 7.92 22.68
N ALA A 283 8.09 7.82 21.60
CA ALA A 283 8.97 6.68 21.35
C ALA A 283 10.00 6.50 22.48
N GLY A 284 10.62 7.60 22.94
CA GLY A 284 11.52 7.57 24.08
C GLY A 284 10.85 7.08 25.36
N ILE A 285 9.63 7.52 25.64
CA ILE A 285 8.85 7.06 26.79
C ILE A 285 8.51 5.56 26.66
N MET A 286 8.01 5.15 25.49
CA MET A 286 7.63 3.75 25.24
C MET A 286 8.84 2.82 25.29
N ALA A 287 10.04 3.28 24.93
CA ALA A 287 11.26 2.47 25.00
C ALA A 287 11.56 1.97 26.41
N PHE A 288 11.14 2.70 27.45
CA PHE A 288 11.38 2.34 28.84
C PHE A 288 10.15 1.76 29.57
N ILE A 289 8.94 2.13 29.13
CA ILE A 289 7.69 1.69 29.77
C ILE A 289 7.14 0.43 29.08
N TRP A 290 7.11 0.42 27.74
CA TRP A 290 6.51 -0.66 26.97
C TRP A 290 7.20 -0.89 25.62
N PRO A 291 8.40 -1.48 25.63
CA PRO A 291 9.26 -1.60 24.44
C PRO A 291 8.67 -2.49 23.33
N ASP A 292 7.63 -3.29 23.61
CA ASP A 292 6.95 -4.12 22.60
C ASP A 292 6.21 -3.28 21.54
N LEU A 293 5.78 -2.07 21.91
CA LEU A 293 5.05 -1.17 21.00
C LEU A 293 5.94 -0.48 19.97
N LEU A 294 7.27 -0.51 20.15
CA LEU A 294 8.24 0.17 19.29
C LEU A 294 8.29 -0.46 17.88
N CYS A 295 8.77 0.35 16.93
CA CYS A 295 9.02 -0.04 15.55
C CYS A 295 7.78 -0.62 14.85
N GLY A 296 7.94 -1.52 13.88
CA GLY A 296 6.84 -2.17 13.17
C GLY A 296 5.92 -2.98 14.05
N GLY A 297 6.46 -3.63 15.09
CA GLY A 297 5.73 -4.49 16.02
C GLY A 297 6.16 -5.96 15.96
N ASP A 298 7.35 -6.25 15.44
CA ASP A 298 7.90 -7.61 15.37
C ASP A 298 7.94 -8.28 16.77
N ALA A 299 8.19 -7.50 17.85
CA ALA A 299 8.15 -8.01 19.22
C ALA A 299 6.75 -8.50 19.64
N ILE A 300 5.68 -7.85 19.16
CA ILE A 300 4.30 -8.30 19.41
C ILE A 300 4.05 -9.62 18.67
N ILE A 301 4.51 -9.73 17.41
CA ILE A 301 4.38 -10.96 16.61
C ILE A 301 5.07 -12.14 17.31
N GLU A 302 6.27 -11.92 17.88
CA GLU A 302 6.98 -12.96 18.61
C GLU A 302 6.20 -13.45 19.84
N LYS A 303 5.56 -12.54 20.58
CA LYS A 303 4.69 -12.90 21.73
C LYS A 303 3.44 -13.66 21.31
N ILE A 304 2.88 -13.36 20.16
CA ILE A 304 1.66 -14.00 19.65
C ILE A 304 1.91 -15.45 19.21
N LYS A 305 3.15 -15.87 18.98
CA LYS A 305 3.47 -17.28 18.68
C LYS A 305 3.03 -18.24 19.79
N GLU A 306 2.94 -17.76 21.01
CA GLU A 306 2.45 -18.51 22.17
C GLU A 306 1.16 -17.87 22.74
N PRO A 307 0.02 -17.93 22.00
CA PRO A 307 -1.19 -17.22 22.36
C PRO A 307 -1.77 -17.66 23.72
N ALA A 308 -1.53 -18.89 24.15
CA ALA A 308 -1.97 -19.40 25.44
C ALA A 308 -1.33 -18.70 26.66
N THR A 309 -0.23 -17.97 26.45
CA THR A 309 0.43 -17.19 27.53
C THR A 309 -0.16 -15.80 27.71
N LEU A 310 -1.03 -15.36 26.78
CA LEU A 310 -1.62 -14.04 26.75
C LEU A 310 -3.01 -14.05 27.38
N THR A 311 -3.35 -12.97 28.06
CA THR A 311 -4.73 -12.72 28.53
C THR A 311 -5.42 -11.74 27.58
N GLU A 312 -6.77 -11.81 27.51
CA GLU A 312 -7.58 -10.91 26.69
C GLU A 312 -7.27 -9.44 26.99
N LEU A 313 -7.11 -9.09 28.29
CA LEU A 313 -6.81 -7.73 28.72
C LEU A 313 -5.44 -7.27 28.19
N MET A 314 -4.43 -8.14 28.20
CA MET A 314 -3.11 -7.83 27.66
C MET A 314 -3.16 -7.63 26.14
N VAL A 315 -3.90 -8.46 25.41
CA VAL A 315 -4.08 -8.34 23.95
C VAL A 315 -4.79 -7.03 23.61
N ILE A 316 -5.85 -6.68 24.35
CA ILE A 316 -6.57 -5.41 24.17
C ILE A 316 -5.63 -4.22 24.46
N ALA A 317 -4.86 -4.27 25.53
CA ALA A 317 -3.92 -3.22 25.89
C ALA A 317 -2.83 -3.03 24.81
N LEU A 318 -2.27 -4.13 24.27
CA LEU A 318 -1.32 -4.10 23.15
C LEU A 318 -1.96 -3.52 21.90
N LEU A 319 -3.19 -3.91 21.57
CA LEU A 319 -3.93 -3.41 20.40
C LEU A 319 -4.16 -1.90 20.49
N LEU A 320 -4.69 -1.43 21.61
CA LEU A 320 -4.94 0.00 21.83
C LEU A 320 -3.64 0.80 21.89
N GLY A 321 -2.63 0.30 22.60
CA GLY A 321 -1.30 0.92 22.68
C GLY A 321 -0.65 1.03 21.31
N LYS A 322 -0.66 -0.04 20.51
CA LYS A 322 -0.11 -0.06 19.16
C LYS A 322 -0.85 0.89 18.23
N TYR A 323 -2.18 0.86 18.26
CA TYR A 323 -3.03 1.76 17.49
C TYR A 323 -2.74 3.24 17.80
N PHE A 324 -2.76 3.60 19.09
CA PHE A 324 -2.53 4.97 19.53
C PHE A 324 -1.13 5.47 19.14
N PHE A 325 -0.11 4.64 19.36
CA PHE A 325 1.27 5.02 19.04
C PHE A 325 1.51 5.13 17.52
N THR A 326 1.02 4.16 16.75
CA THR A 326 1.10 4.22 15.28
C THR A 326 0.36 5.45 14.74
N THR A 327 -0.85 5.71 15.24
CA THR A 327 -1.65 6.88 14.83
C THR A 327 -0.91 8.18 15.11
N THR A 328 -0.30 8.32 16.29
CA THR A 328 0.50 9.50 16.66
C THR A 328 1.70 9.67 15.75
N CYS A 329 2.44 8.60 15.45
CA CYS A 329 3.60 8.65 14.56
C CYS A 329 3.19 9.04 13.14
N PHE A 330 2.19 8.38 12.57
CA PHE A 330 1.77 8.58 11.19
C PHE A 330 1.12 9.94 10.96
N ALA A 331 0.23 10.36 11.86
CA ALA A 331 -0.48 11.64 11.76
C ALA A 331 0.46 12.85 11.80
N ALA A 332 1.62 12.72 12.47
CA ALA A 332 2.66 13.74 12.48
C ALA A 332 3.38 13.91 11.12
N GLY A 333 3.15 13.00 10.15
CA GLY A 333 3.83 12.97 8.85
C GLY A 333 5.18 12.28 8.87
N THR A 334 5.46 11.45 9.89
CA THR A 334 6.71 10.69 10.01
C THR A 334 6.94 9.83 8.76
N PRO A 335 8.15 9.84 8.17
CA PRO A 335 8.48 8.94 7.07
C PRO A 335 8.40 7.46 7.49
N GLY A 336 7.44 6.72 6.93
CA GLY A 336 7.21 5.31 7.26
C GLY A 336 5.79 4.87 6.90
N GLY A 337 5.58 3.55 6.76
CA GLY A 337 4.29 2.94 6.44
C GLY A 337 3.47 2.61 7.68
N THR A 338 2.17 2.40 7.49
CA THR A 338 1.26 1.90 8.52
C THR A 338 0.80 0.47 8.26
N LEU A 339 1.18 -0.10 7.11
CA LEU A 339 0.65 -1.38 6.67
C LEU A 339 1.08 -2.52 7.61
N PHE A 340 2.37 -2.64 7.97
CA PHE A 340 2.82 -3.65 8.93
C PHE A 340 2.23 -3.45 10.33
N PRO A 341 2.20 -2.24 10.90
CA PRO A 341 1.40 -1.98 12.10
C PRO A 341 -0.07 -2.42 11.98
N MET A 342 -0.74 -2.25 10.82
CA MET A 342 -2.09 -2.78 10.60
C MET A 342 -2.11 -4.32 10.59
N VAL A 343 -1.13 -4.97 9.98
CA VAL A 343 -0.96 -6.43 10.06
C VAL A 343 -0.82 -6.87 11.51
N VAL A 344 0.02 -6.21 12.31
CA VAL A 344 0.18 -6.49 13.76
C VAL A 344 -1.13 -6.28 14.51
N MET A 345 -1.89 -5.24 14.24
CA MET A 345 -3.22 -5.05 14.82
C MET A 345 -4.19 -6.16 14.40
N GLY A 346 -4.12 -6.61 13.14
CA GLY A 346 -4.88 -7.76 12.66
C GLY A 346 -4.54 -9.06 13.40
N THR A 347 -3.24 -9.31 13.67
CA THR A 347 -2.83 -10.47 14.47
C THR A 347 -3.36 -10.40 15.90
N LEU A 348 -3.35 -9.22 16.52
CA LEU A 348 -3.90 -9.01 17.88
C LEU A 348 -5.42 -9.21 17.92
N VAL A 349 -6.15 -8.70 16.92
CA VAL A 349 -7.59 -8.95 16.80
C VAL A 349 -7.86 -10.44 16.63
N GLY A 350 -7.15 -11.13 15.75
CA GLY A 350 -7.26 -12.59 15.59
C GLY A 350 -6.94 -13.36 16.86
N THR A 351 -5.90 -12.96 17.60
CA THR A 351 -5.54 -13.55 18.90
C THR A 351 -6.65 -13.35 19.93
N LEU A 352 -7.25 -12.16 19.98
CA LEU A 352 -8.38 -11.89 20.88
C LEU A 352 -9.56 -12.81 20.55
N PHE A 353 -9.88 -12.98 19.25
CA PHE A 353 -10.92 -13.91 18.83
C PHE A 353 -10.59 -15.37 19.20
N ALA A 354 -9.33 -15.81 19.08
CA ALA A 354 -8.90 -17.13 19.47
C ALA A 354 -9.12 -17.37 20.98
N LEU A 355 -8.73 -16.41 21.82
CA LEU A 355 -8.92 -16.48 23.27
C LEU A 355 -10.41 -16.53 23.64
N VAL A 356 -11.22 -15.63 23.09
CA VAL A 356 -12.67 -15.59 23.30
C VAL A 356 -13.33 -16.88 22.81
N ALA A 357 -12.95 -17.38 21.62
CA ALA A 357 -13.44 -18.63 21.07
C ALA A 357 -13.14 -19.83 21.97
N THR A 358 -11.95 -19.88 22.54
CA THR A 358 -11.55 -20.94 23.44
C THR A 358 -12.26 -20.85 24.79
N HIS A 359 -12.30 -19.69 25.42
CA HIS A 359 -12.83 -19.53 26.78
C HIS A 359 -14.35 -19.55 26.85
N ILE A 360 -15.05 -19.04 25.83
CA ILE A 360 -16.52 -18.92 25.84
C ILE A 360 -17.18 -20.05 25.06
N PHE A 361 -16.63 -20.41 23.88
CA PHE A 361 -17.25 -21.36 22.96
C PHE A 361 -16.59 -22.75 22.99
N GLY A 362 -15.49 -22.93 23.74
CA GLY A 362 -14.79 -24.21 23.85
C GLY A 362 -14.06 -24.66 22.59
N ILE A 363 -13.82 -23.74 21.66
CA ILE A 363 -13.04 -24.02 20.44
C ILE A 363 -11.58 -24.24 20.85
N PRO A 364 -10.93 -25.35 20.44
CA PRO A 364 -9.55 -25.62 20.84
C PRO A 364 -8.57 -24.52 20.47
N MET A 365 -7.69 -24.13 21.39
CA MET A 365 -6.63 -23.12 21.16
C MET A 365 -5.69 -23.48 19.99
N ALA A 366 -5.66 -24.74 19.58
CA ALA A 366 -4.94 -25.19 18.38
C ALA A 366 -5.36 -24.43 17.11
N TYR A 367 -6.60 -23.89 17.06
CA TYR A 367 -7.10 -23.07 15.95
C TYR A 367 -6.70 -21.58 16.04
N ALA A 368 -5.97 -21.16 17.06
CA ALA A 368 -5.54 -19.76 17.19
C ALA A 368 -4.82 -19.23 15.94
N PRO A 369 -3.92 -19.97 15.28
CA PRO A 369 -3.31 -19.53 14.03
C PRO A 369 -4.32 -19.17 12.93
N ASN A 370 -5.44 -19.89 12.86
CA ASN A 370 -6.49 -19.64 11.87
C ASN A 370 -7.20 -18.31 12.16
N PHE A 371 -7.53 -18.03 13.42
CA PHE A 371 -8.12 -16.74 13.82
C PHE A 371 -7.16 -15.58 13.60
N ILE A 372 -5.87 -15.77 13.86
CA ILE A 372 -4.84 -14.77 13.62
C ILE A 372 -4.76 -14.45 12.12
N ALA A 373 -4.73 -15.46 11.25
CA ALA A 373 -4.74 -15.29 9.80
C ALA A 373 -5.99 -14.54 9.32
N MET A 374 -7.17 -14.93 9.81
CA MET A 374 -8.45 -14.26 9.53
C MET A 374 -8.45 -12.80 10.01
N GLY A 375 -7.91 -12.52 11.19
CA GLY A 375 -7.81 -11.17 11.74
C GLY A 375 -6.97 -10.24 10.84
N VAL A 376 -5.84 -10.74 10.32
CA VAL A 376 -4.98 -9.97 9.40
C VAL A 376 -5.70 -9.72 8.08
N ALA A 377 -6.26 -10.76 7.43
CA ALA A 377 -6.99 -10.61 6.18
C ALA A 377 -8.17 -9.65 6.33
N GLY A 378 -8.92 -9.75 7.45
CA GLY A 378 -10.06 -8.90 7.73
C GLY A 378 -9.69 -7.44 7.97
N ILE A 379 -8.71 -7.14 8.82
CA ILE A 379 -8.28 -5.75 9.06
C ILE A 379 -7.69 -5.13 7.78
N PHE A 380 -6.91 -5.88 7.01
CA PHE A 380 -6.38 -5.40 5.75
C PHE A 380 -7.51 -5.05 4.76
N ALA A 381 -8.46 -5.96 4.55
CA ALA A 381 -9.62 -5.72 3.68
C ALA A 381 -10.50 -4.57 4.17
N GLY A 382 -10.70 -4.43 5.48
CA GLY A 382 -11.54 -3.39 6.09
C GLY A 382 -10.92 -1.99 6.05
N ALA A 383 -9.60 -1.87 6.22
CA ALA A 383 -8.91 -0.58 6.26
C ALA A 383 -8.37 -0.16 4.89
N VAL A 384 -7.63 -1.02 4.20
CA VAL A 384 -6.99 -0.72 2.89
C VAL A 384 -8.00 -0.78 1.75
N ARG A 385 -9.00 -1.65 1.83
CA ARG A 385 -9.96 -1.97 0.75
C ARG A 385 -9.38 -2.81 -0.39
N ALA A 386 -8.31 -3.53 -0.15
CA ALA A 386 -7.68 -4.46 -1.07
C ALA A 386 -7.90 -5.92 -0.58
N PRO A 387 -9.12 -6.49 -0.71
CA PRO A 387 -9.43 -7.82 -0.17
C PRO A 387 -8.64 -8.94 -0.85
N VAL A 388 -8.39 -8.84 -2.16
CA VAL A 388 -7.62 -9.86 -2.90
C VAL A 388 -6.17 -9.86 -2.42
N THR A 389 -5.55 -8.70 -2.35
CA THR A 389 -4.18 -8.56 -1.81
C THR A 389 -4.09 -9.06 -0.38
N GLY A 390 -5.08 -8.74 0.48
CA GLY A 390 -5.10 -9.18 1.87
C GLY A 390 -5.14 -10.70 2.04
N VAL A 391 -5.97 -11.38 1.25
CA VAL A 391 -6.08 -12.85 1.26
C VAL A 391 -4.79 -13.51 0.76
N VAL A 392 -4.24 -13.00 -0.35
CA VAL A 392 -3.01 -13.55 -0.94
C VAL A 392 -1.80 -13.28 -0.05
N LEU A 393 -1.74 -12.12 0.61
CA LEU A 393 -0.71 -11.82 1.60
C LEU A 393 -0.65 -12.91 2.68
N ILE A 394 -1.80 -13.24 3.27
CA ILE A 394 -1.82 -14.26 4.32
C ILE A 394 -1.54 -15.65 3.77
N PHE A 395 -2.01 -15.95 2.56
CA PHE A 395 -1.66 -17.20 1.88
C PHE A 395 -0.13 -17.35 1.72
N GLU A 396 0.57 -16.32 1.25
CA GLU A 396 2.03 -16.35 1.11
C GLU A 396 2.75 -16.38 2.47
N LEU A 397 2.19 -15.73 3.49
CA LEU A 397 2.78 -15.70 4.83
C LEU A 397 2.57 -17.00 5.62
N THR A 398 1.51 -17.77 5.32
CA THR A 398 1.18 -19.03 6.02
C THR A 398 1.52 -20.28 5.20
N GLY A 399 1.59 -20.15 3.89
CA GLY A 399 1.81 -21.26 2.96
C GLY A 399 0.64 -22.26 2.86
N SER A 400 -0.56 -21.93 3.38
CA SER A 400 -1.71 -22.85 3.45
C SER A 400 -2.83 -22.47 2.50
N LEU A 401 -3.14 -23.35 1.53
CA LEU A 401 -4.30 -23.25 0.66
C LEU A 401 -5.63 -23.48 1.39
N GLU A 402 -5.62 -24.31 2.42
CA GLU A 402 -6.83 -24.65 3.19
C GLU A 402 -7.42 -23.44 3.92
N ALA A 403 -6.58 -22.45 4.21
CA ALA A 403 -6.98 -21.19 4.83
C ALA A 403 -7.78 -20.27 3.89
N LEU A 404 -7.66 -20.41 2.56
CA LEU A 404 -8.19 -19.46 1.58
C LEU A 404 -9.70 -19.21 1.71
N MET A 405 -10.49 -20.25 1.97
CA MET A 405 -11.95 -20.12 2.06
C MET A 405 -12.36 -19.23 3.24
N ALA A 406 -11.85 -19.51 4.44
CA ALA A 406 -12.19 -18.74 5.63
C ALA A 406 -11.67 -17.31 5.55
N MET A 407 -10.42 -17.12 5.07
CA MET A 407 -9.83 -15.80 4.90
C MET A 407 -10.56 -14.97 3.84
N SER A 408 -10.97 -15.58 2.72
CA SER A 408 -11.75 -14.91 1.69
C SER A 408 -13.12 -14.47 2.22
N ALA A 409 -13.81 -15.34 2.97
CA ALA A 409 -15.08 -14.99 3.60
C ALA A 409 -14.93 -13.80 4.56
N VAL A 410 -13.93 -13.83 5.44
CA VAL A 410 -13.64 -12.72 6.37
C VAL A 410 -13.29 -11.44 5.62
N ALA A 411 -12.43 -11.52 4.60
CA ALA A 411 -12.02 -10.35 3.82
C ALA A 411 -13.19 -9.69 3.09
N ILE A 412 -14.05 -10.50 2.43
CA ILE A 412 -15.24 -10.01 1.73
C ILE A 412 -16.22 -9.36 2.72
N VAL A 413 -16.54 -10.02 3.82
CA VAL A 413 -17.47 -9.50 4.83
C VAL A 413 -16.92 -8.22 5.46
N SER A 414 -15.62 -8.18 5.75
CA SER A 414 -14.95 -6.99 6.30
C SER A 414 -15.00 -5.83 5.31
N TYR A 415 -14.68 -6.07 4.05
CA TYR A 415 -14.77 -5.09 2.96
C TYR A 415 -16.17 -4.49 2.84
N VAL A 416 -17.20 -5.37 2.76
CA VAL A 416 -18.61 -4.94 2.66
C VAL A 416 -19.03 -4.14 3.89
N THR A 417 -18.71 -4.62 5.09
CA THR A 417 -19.04 -3.93 6.36
C THR A 417 -18.46 -2.52 6.38
N ALA A 418 -17.21 -2.39 6.01
CA ALA A 418 -16.52 -1.11 6.03
C ALA A 418 -17.05 -0.16 4.91
N ASN A 419 -17.51 -0.68 3.77
CA ASN A 419 -18.16 0.12 2.72
C ASN A 419 -19.53 0.63 3.18
N ILE A 420 -20.35 -0.20 3.84
CA ILE A 420 -21.63 0.21 4.41
C ILE A 420 -21.45 1.41 5.38
N LEU A 421 -20.33 1.46 6.11
CA LEU A 421 -20.01 2.55 7.03
C LEU A 421 -19.55 3.83 6.33
N ARG A 422 -19.42 3.83 4.99
CA ARG A 422 -19.02 4.98 4.15
C ARG A 422 -17.76 5.70 4.65
N VAL A 423 -16.76 4.90 5.01
CA VAL A 423 -15.44 5.43 5.40
C VAL A 423 -14.51 5.25 4.22
N ASP A 424 -13.77 6.31 3.88
CA ASP A 424 -12.84 6.27 2.76
C ASP A 424 -11.79 5.17 2.92
N PRO A 425 -11.38 4.51 1.81
CA PRO A 425 -10.21 3.63 1.79
C PRO A 425 -8.95 4.39 2.24
N PHE A 426 -8.08 3.70 2.98
CA PHE A 426 -6.95 4.38 3.64
C PHE A 426 -6.04 5.15 2.67
N TYR A 427 -5.57 4.48 1.63
CA TYR A 427 -4.61 5.09 0.69
C TYR A 427 -5.27 6.05 -0.32
N GLU A 428 -6.54 5.87 -0.64
CA GLU A 428 -7.29 6.81 -1.48
C GLU A 428 -7.48 8.16 -0.80
N HIS A 429 -7.85 8.14 0.48
CA HIS A 429 -7.94 9.36 1.28
C HIS A 429 -6.59 10.09 1.34
N LEU A 430 -5.49 9.35 1.57
CA LEU A 430 -4.15 9.92 1.61
C LEU A 430 -3.71 10.48 0.26
N LEU A 431 -4.07 9.82 -0.84
CA LEU A 431 -3.80 10.30 -2.20
C LEU A 431 -4.56 11.60 -2.47
N ALA A 432 -5.85 11.65 -2.13
CA ALA A 432 -6.66 12.86 -2.28
C ALA A 432 -6.09 14.04 -1.48
N GLU A 433 -5.65 13.79 -0.25
CA GLU A 433 -4.95 14.80 0.57
C GLU A 433 -3.63 15.26 -0.04
N PHE A 434 -2.84 14.32 -0.56
CA PHE A 434 -1.57 14.64 -1.22
C PHE A 434 -1.79 15.50 -2.46
N LEU A 435 -2.72 15.14 -3.34
CA LEU A 435 -3.07 15.90 -4.53
C LEU A 435 -3.61 17.30 -4.18
N ALA A 436 -4.47 17.41 -3.16
CA ALA A 436 -4.97 18.70 -2.68
C ALA A 436 -3.84 19.60 -2.16
N SER A 437 -2.82 19.04 -1.51
CA SER A 437 -1.67 19.80 -1.03
C SER A 437 -0.79 20.35 -2.16
N GLN A 438 -0.75 19.66 -3.30
CA GLN A 438 0.02 20.08 -4.47
C GLN A 438 -0.70 21.14 -5.34
N GLN A 439 -2.01 21.25 -5.29
CA GLN A 439 -2.77 22.24 -6.05
C GLN A 439 -2.46 23.69 -5.63
N GLY A 440 -1.83 23.91 -4.48
CA GLY A 440 -1.32 25.23 -4.05
C GLY A 440 0.07 25.60 -4.56
N GLU A 441 0.85 24.66 -5.06
CA GLU A 441 2.17 24.87 -5.66
C GLU A 441 2.05 24.78 -7.19
N SER A 442 2.63 25.73 -7.88
CA SER A 442 2.56 25.86 -9.36
C SER A 442 2.80 24.51 -10.04
N LYS A 443 1.86 24.11 -10.92
CA LYS A 443 2.01 22.92 -11.78
C LYS A 443 3.39 22.96 -12.44
N PRO A 444 4.14 21.84 -12.46
CA PRO A 444 5.29 21.76 -13.34
C PRO A 444 4.80 22.02 -14.78
N THR A 445 5.26 23.08 -15.38
CA THR A 445 5.02 23.36 -16.80
C THR A 445 5.83 22.36 -17.60
N LEU A 446 5.24 21.19 -17.86
CA LEU A 446 5.71 20.26 -18.87
C LEU A 446 5.30 20.84 -20.23
N ASP A 447 6.23 21.55 -20.82
CA ASP A 447 6.11 22.06 -22.19
C ASP A 447 6.40 20.92 -23.17
N SER A 448 5.55 19.88 -23.15
CA SER A 448 5.57 18.81 -24.13
C SER A 448 4.26 18.86 -24.92
N GLY A 449 4.33 19.28 -26.16
CA GLY A 449 3.21 19.18 -27.10
C GLY A 449 2.91 17.74 -27.52
N GLU A 450 3.31 16.74 -26.75
CA GLU A 450 2.99 15.33 -26.97
C GLU A 450 1.54 15.05 -26.58
N LYS A 451 0.83 14.37 -27.48
CA LYS A 451 -0.53 13.88 -27.23
C LYS A 451 -0.46 12.45 -26.74
N ILE A 452 -1.21 12.16 -25.69
CA ILE A 452 -1.33 10.83 -25.14
C ILE A 452 -2.71 10.27 -25.40
N LEU A 453 -2.77 8.95 -25.56
CA LEU A 453 -3.99 8.18 -25.70
C LEU A 453 -4.20 7.41 -24.40
N HIS A 454 -5.39 7.49 -23.84
CA HIS A 454 -5.78 6.74 -22.65
C HIS A 454 -7.11 6.04 -22.86
N GLU A 455 -7.25 4.84 -22.32
CA GLU A 455 -8.49 4.06 -22.38
C GLU A 455 -9.24 4.18 -21.06
N PHE A 456 -10.55 4.43 -21.13
CA PHE A 456 -11.45 4.43 -19.98
C PHE A 456 -12.58 3.43 -20.25
N THR A 457 -12.99 2.71 -19.22
CA THR A 457 -14.15 1.82 -19.30
C THR A 457 -15.36 2.52 -18.67
N ILE A 458 -16.49 2.54 -19.38
CA ILE A 458 -17.72 3.11 -18.86
C ILE A 458 -18.30 2.17 -17.80
N GLY A 459 -18.29 2.60 -16.56
CA GLY A 459 -18.88 1.86 -15.44
C GLY A 459 -20.41 1.80 -15.55
N GLN A 460 -20.99 0.70 -15.10
CA GLN A 460 -22.44 0.57 -15.01
C GLN A 460 -22.99 1.57 -13.97
N GLY A 461 -23.97 2.37 -14.37
CA GLY A 461 -24.52 3.45 -13.55
C GLY A 461 -23.68 4.72 -13.55
N SER A 462 -22.64 4.83 -14.39
CA SER A 462 -21.82 6.04 -14.49
C SER A 462 -22.63 7.24 -15.02
N PRO A 463 -22.22 8.49 -14.69
CA PRO A 463 -22.89 9.70 -15.17
C PRO A 463 -22.97 9.85 -16.69
N VAL A 464 -22.18 9.13 -17.45
CA VAL A 464 -22.12 9.18 -18.92
C VAL A 464 -22.79 8.01 -19.62
N GLU A 465 -23.20 6.98 -18.88
CA GLU A 465 -23.97 5.85 -19.45
C GLU A 465 -25.31 6.32 -20.01
N GLY A 466 -25.67 5.84 -21.19
CA GLY A 466 -26.92 6.15 -21.89
C GLY A 466 -26.96 7.56 -22.48
N LYS A 467 -25.87 8.32 -22.47
CA LYS A 467 -25.81 9.66 -23.07
C LYS A 467 -25.13 9.64 -24.44
N LEU A 468 -25.57 10.54 -25.30
CA LEU A 468 -24.89 10.80 -26.58
C LEU A 468 -23.58 11.54 -26.30
N LEU A 469 -22.52 11.22 -27.09
CA LEU A 469 -21.21 11.87 -26.94
C LEU A 469 -21.26 13.40 -26.97
N GLN A 470 -22.17 14.00 -27.75
CA GLN A 470 -22.37 15.44 -27.84
C GLN A 470 -23.04 16.06 -26.60
N GLU A 471 -23.71 15.28 -25.79
CA GLU A 471 -24.41 15.73 -24.57
C GLU A 471 -23.50 15.69 -23.33
N ILE A 472 -22.35 15.03 -23.45
CA ILE A 472 -21.41 14.86 -22.35
C ILE A 472 -20.51 16.10 -22.27
N PRO A 473 -20.40 16.76 -21.09
CA PRO A 473 -19.52 17.90 -20.90
C PRO A 473 -18.05 17.43 -20.78
N TRP A 474 -17.46 17.05 -21.89
CA TRP A 474 -16.06 16.62 -21.94
C TRP A 474 -15.12 17.71 -21.43
N PRO A 475 -14.03 17.36 -20.72
CA PRO A 475 -13.00 18.31 -20.38
C PRO A 475 -12.41 18.99 -21.64
N ASP A 476 -11.98 20.25 -21.52
CA ASP A 476 -11.38 20.96 -22.62
C ASP A 476 -10.19 20.18 -23.22
N LYS A 477 -10.08 20.21 -24.56
CA LYS A 477 -9.01 19.56 -25.34
C LYS A 477 -9.00 18.02 -25.30
N VAL A 478 -10.03 17.39 -24.77
CA VAL A 478 -10.24 15.94 -24.79
C VAL A 478 -11.04 15.57 -26.04
N ARG A 479 -10.64 14.46 -26.70
CA ARG A 479 -11.41 13.89 -27.82
C ARG A 479 -11.47 12.38 -27.71
N VAL A 480 -12.67 11.81 -27.87
CA VAL A 480 -12.88 10.37 -27.99
C VAL A 480 -12.48 9.96 -29.41
N VAL A 481 -11.54 9.04 -29.53
CA VAL A 481 -10.97 8.59 -30.81
C VAL A 481 -11.71 7.38 -31.33
N THR A 482 -11.99 6.41 -30.45
CA THR A 482 -12.70 5.19 -30.78
C THR A 482 -13.41 4.62 -29.56
N ILE A 483 -14.42 3.78 -29.78
CA ILE A 483 -15.14 3.04 -28.74
C ILE A 483 -15.04 1.56 -29.09
N ASP A 484 -14.58 0.74 -28.14
CA ASP A 484 -14.70 -0.71 -28.24
C ASP A 484 -15.93 -1.17 -27.45
N ARG A 485 -16.90 -1.72 -28.13
CA ARG A 485 -18.11 -2.31 -27.56
C ARG A 485 -18.13 -3.79 -27.80
N ALA A 486 -17.88 -4.57 -26.76
CA ALA A 486 -17.82 -6.03 -26.82
C ALA A 486 -16.90 -6.57 -27.95
N GLY A 487 -15.76 -5.95 -28.19
CA GLY A 487 -14.79 -6.30 -29.24
C GLY A 487 -15.11 -5.75 -30.62
N LEU A 488 -16.13 -4.90 -30.77
CA LEU A 488 -16.43 -4.16 -32.00
C LEU A 488 -15.94 -2.73 -31.87
N GLU A 489 -15.02 -2.34 -32.76
CA GLU A 489 -14.51 -0.98 -32.82
C GLU A 489 -15.49 -0.05 -33.55
N ILE A 490 -15.96 0.99 -32.86
CA ILE A 490 -16.91 1.98 -33.35
C ILE A 490 -16.14 3.29 -33.53
N ILE A 491 -16.21 3.88 -34.74
CA ILE A 491 -15.76 5.26 -34.94
C ILE A 491 -16.84 6.18 -34.37
N PRO A 492 -16.55 6.92 -33.29
CA PRO A 492 -17.57 7.70 -32.61
C PRO A 492 -17.99 8.94 -33.40
N THR A 493 -19.28 9.24 -33.34
CA THR A 493 -19.85 10.52 -33.79
C THR A 493 -20.55 11.18 -32.62
N GLY A 494 -20.93 12.45 -32.73
CA GLY A 494 -21.69 13.13 -31.69
C GLY A 494 -23.01 12.42 -31.32
N GLN A 495 -23.58 11.62 -32.23
CA GLN A 495 -24.81 10.83 -32.06
C GLN A 495 -24.55 9.42 -31.45
N THR A 496 -23.30 9.06 -31.21
CA THR A 496 -22.99 7.75 -30.62
C THR A 496 -23.33 7.77 -29.14
N GLU A 497 -24.22 6.87 -28.71
CA GLU A 497 -24.57 6.66 -27.31
C GLU A 497 -23.54 5.77 -26.62
N LEU A 498 -23.11 6.15 -25.41
CA LEU A 498 -22.22 5.35 -24.57
C LEU A 498 -23.02 4.33 -23.77
N MET A 499 -22.57 3.09 -23.75
CA MET A 499 -23.17 2.00 -22.98
C MET A 499 -22.22 1.53 -21.87
N ALA A 500 -22.77 0.91 -20.83
CA ALA A 500 -21.97 0.23 -19.81
C ALA A 500 -20.99 -0.76 -20.45
N LEU A 501 -19.78 -0.81 -19.90
CA LEU A 501 -18.66 -1.65 -20.37
C LEU A 501 -18.08 -1.25 -21.74
N ASP A 502 -18.54 -0.16 -22.35
CA ASP A 502 -17.82 0.42 -23.49
C ASP A 502 -16.43 0.89 -23.04
N LYS A 503 -15.43 0.60 -23.85
CA LYS A 503 -14.08 1.11 -23.66
C LYS A 503 -13.85 2.26 -24.62
N ILE A 504 -13.71 3.45 -24.08
CA ILE A 504 -13.46 4.65 -24.86
C ILE A 504 -11.96 4.96 -24.89
N LEU A 505 -11.38 5.14 -26.08
CA LEU A 505 -10.03 5.62 -26.26
C LEU A 505 -10.08 7.14 -26.44
N VAL A 506 -9.39 7.86 -25.56
CA VAL A 506 -9.43 9.32 -25.48
C VAL A 506 -8.05 9.88 -25.76
N ILE A 507 -7.96 10.94 -26.57
CA ILE A 507 -6.72 11.67 -26.84
C ILE A 507 -6.75 13.06 -26.19
N PHE A 508 -5.65 13.44 -25.56
CA PHE A 508 -5.45 14.77 -24.98
C PHE A 508 -3.96 15.11 -24.87
N ASP A 509 -3.63 16.37 -24.60
CA ASP A 509 -2.24 16.77 -24.41
C ASP A 509 -1.72 16.32 -23.05
N GLU A 510 -0.50 15.78 -22.99
CA GLU A 510 0.17 15.29 -21.78
C GLU A 510 0.17 16.34 -20.65
N MET A 511 0.23 17.62 -20.98
CA MET A 511 0.19 18.75 -20.05
C MET A 511 -1.10 18.79 -19.19
N TYR A 512 -2.22 18.26 -19.70
CA TYR A 512 -3.52 18.26 -19.01
C TYR A 512 -3.87 16.90 -18.40
N GLU A 513 -2.97 15.92 -18.45
CA GLU A 513 -3.24 14.54 -18.07
C GLU A 513 -3.84 14.42 -16.67
N SER A 514 -3.24 15.05 -15.66
CA SER A 514 -3.72 15.00 -14.28
C SER A 514 -5.16 15.49 -14.13
N ASP A 515 -5.48 16.64 -14.73
CA ASP A 515 -6.82 17.23 -14.64
C ASP A 515 -7.85 16.40 -15.42
N VAL A 516 -7.43 15.88 -16.58
CA VAL A 516 -8.28 15.07 -17.47
C VAL A 516 -8.56 13.71 -16.83
N MET A 517 -7.54 13.04 -16.28
CA MET A 517 -7.68 11.75 -15.62
C MET A 517 -8.66 11.82 -14.44
N ILE A 518 -8.53 12.82 -13.57
CA ILE A 518 -9.43 13.00 -12.43
C ILE A 518 -10.87 13.18 -12.91
N LYS A 519 -11.10 14.06 -13.89
CA LYS A 519 -12.44 14.34 -14.40
C LYS A 519 -13.05 13.14 -15.13
N LEU A 520 -12.27 12.47 -15.98
CA LEU A 520 -12.76 11.32 -16.73
C LEU A 520 -13.06 10.13 -15.82
N ASN A 521 -12.22 9.84 -14.84
CA ASN A 521 -12.50 8.80 -13.86
C ASN A 521 -13.82 9.06 -13.11
N VAL A 522 -14.06 10.30 -12.65
CA VAL A 522 -15.34 10.66 -12.01
C VAL A 522 -16.53 10.51 -12.95
N MET A 523 -16.34 10.76 -14.26
CA MET A 523 -17.41 10.67 -15.25
C MET A 523 -17.70 9.23 -15.69
N THR A 524 -16.67 8.39 -15.74
CA THR A 524 -16.76 7.00 -16.25
C THR A 524 -16.98 5.97 -15.15
N ASP A 525 -16.65 6.30 -13.89
CA ASP A 525 -16.87 5.40 -12.77
C ASP A 525 -18.35 5.21 -12.46
N SER A 526 -18.69 4.01 -12.00
CA SER A 526 -20.03 3.72 -11.51
C SER A 526 -20.35 4.59 -10.29
N SER A 527 -21.32 5.48 -10.43
CA SER A 527 -21.86 6.20 -9.29
C SER A 527 -22.62 5.20 -8.40
N VAL A 528 -22.00 4.75 -7.33
CA VAL A 528 -22.68 4.06 -6.23
C VAL A 528 -23.08 5.07 -5.18
#